data_aabb8f026759fb8498bef102f86c8f0e
#
_entry.id   aabb8f026759fb8498bef102f86c8f0e
#
_cell.length_a   1.000
_cell.length_b   1.000
_cell.length_c   1.000
_cell.angle_alpha   90.00
_cell.angle_beta   90.00
_cell.angle_gamma   90.00
#
_symmetry.space_group_name_H-M   'P 1'
#
loop_
_entity.id
_entity.type
_entity.pdbx_description
1 polymer ?
#
loop_
_entity_poly.entity_id
_entity_poly.type
_entity_poly.pdbx_seq_one_letter_code
_entity_poly.pdbx_strand_id
1 'polypeptide(L)'
;QGVRVRSHSSNLQSDSFAAIGAMPLSVAWGDTYTSLQQHTIDAVSGTTLTNMYGGKFYEQVKYITMTNHHFIPSLVVMNEDLWNSLSSEDQEIVQKAFNEAVVYQREIAFEYAETYKNNIVDSGVEIIDVDTAEWAEAMSSVYDKYVGTVGIDADMITRIQEAEAALQ
;
A
#
# COMPACT_ATOMS: atom_id res chain seq x y z
N GLN A 1 -5.41 -12.48 -17.18
CA GLN A 1 -6.57 -13.08 -16.48
C GLN A 1 -6.14 -14.30 -15.68
N GLY A 2 -6.76 -14.54 -14.50
CA GLY A 2 -6.52 -15.74 -13.70
C GLY A 2 -5.23 -15.72 -12.86
N VAL A 3 -4.50 -14.61 -12.79
CA VAL A 3 -3.33 -14.46 -11.92
C VAL A 3 -3.77 -14.46 -10.46
N ARG A 4 -3.22 -15.33 -9.64
CA ARG A 4 -3.50 -15.42 -8.22
C ARG A 4 -2.71 -14.33 -7.51
N VAL A 5 -3.42 -13.31 -7.04
CA VAL A 5 -2.79 -12.14 -6.41
C VAL A 5 -3.03 -12.17 -4.91
N ARG A 6 -1.97 -12.10 -4.14
CA ARG A 6 -2.08 -11.89 -2.70
C ARG A 6 -2.75 -10.55 -2.42
N SER A 7 -3.84 -10.59 -1.68
CA SER A 7 -4.50 -9.40 -1.13
C SER A 7 -4.50 -9.43 0.40
N HIS A 8 -4.76 -8.28 1.02
CA HIS A 8 -5.13 -8.24 2.43
C HIS A 8 -6.53 -8.81 2.63
N SER A 9 -6.96 -8.96 3.87
CA SER A 9 -8.34 -9.34 4.23
C SER A 9 -9.37 -8.21 3.97
N SER A 10 -9.11 -7.34 3.01
CA SER A 10 -9.99 -6.23 2.61
C SER A 10 -10.81 -6.63 1.39
N ASN A 11 -12.13 -6.57 1.52
CA ASN A 11 -13.02 -6.81 0.39
C ASN A 11 -12.82 -5.81 -0.74
N LEU A 12 -12.59 -4.53 -0.41
CA LEU A 12 -12.31 -3.48 -1.39
C LEU A 12 -11.12 -3.84 -2.29
N GLN A 13 -10.01 -4.27 -1.69
CA GLN A 13 -8.82 -4.66 -2.44
C GLN A 13 -9.08 -5.91 -3.28
N SER A 14 -9.76 -6.91 -2.72
CA SER A 14 -10.10 -8.13 -3.45
C SER A 14 -10.97 -7.83 -4.66
N ASP A 15 -12.00 -7.00 -4.50
CA ASP A 15 -12.88 -6.61 -5.60
C ASP A 15 -12.14 -5.80 -6.68
N SER A 16 -11.21 -4.94 -6.29
CA SER A 16 -10.38 -4.18 -7.23
C SER A 16 -9.56 -5.10 -8.14
N PHE A 17 -8.90 -6.10 -7.57
CA PHE A 17 -8.16 -7.09 -8.37
C PHE A 17 -9.06 -8.03 -9.16
N ALA A 18 -10.22 -8.38 -8.65
CA ALA A 18 -11.21 -9.16 -9.39
C ALA A 18 -11.74 -8.40 -10.60
N ALA A 19 -11.95 -7.09 -10.50
CA ALA A 19 -12.43 -6.25 -11.60
C ALA A 19 -11.49 -6.26 -12.82
N ILE A 20 -10.19 -6.41 -12.61
CA ILE A 20 -9.19 -6.56 -13.69
C ILE A 20 -8.94 -8.01 -14.10
N GLY A 21 -9.75 -8.94 -13.62
CA GLY A 21 -9.68 -10.37 -13.99
C GLY A 21 -8.62 -11.19 -13.26
N ALA A 22 -8.06 -10.68 -12.16
CA ALA A 22 -7.20 -11.44 -11.28
C ALA A 22 -8.01 -12.31 -10.31
N MET A 23 -7.35 -13.23 -9.64
CA MET A 23 -7.90 -14.09 -8.57
C MET A 23 -7.29 -13.66 -7.23
N PRO A 24 -7.93 -12.76 -6.47
CA PRO A 24 -7.42 -12.32 -5.19
C PRO A 24 -7.49 -13.45 -4.15
N LEU A 25 -6.39 -13.64 -3.43
CA LEU A 25 -6.27 -14.61 -2.34
C LEU A 25 -5.82 -13.89 -1.07
N SER A 26 -6.55 -14.07 0.02
CA SER A 26 -6.15 -13.53 1.32
C SER A 26 -5.04 -14.38 1.92
N VAL A 27 -3.83 -13.80 1.99
CA VAL A 27 -2.65 -14.45 2.57
C VAL A 27 -2.03 -13.51 3.59
N ALA A 28 -1.71 -14.04 4.77
CA ALA A 28 -1.03 -13.27 5.80
C ALA A 28 0.33 -12.76 5.30
N TRP A 29 0.77 -11.60 5.81
CA TRP A 29 2.03 -11.00 5.38
C TRP A 29 3.23 -11.95 5.59
N GLY A 30 3.29 -12.60 6.75
CA GLY A 30 4.37 -13.52 7.09
C GLY A 30 4.47 -14.76 6.20
N ASP A 31 3.35 -15.15 5.55
CA ASP A 31 3.27 -16.32 4.69
C ASP A 31 3.50 -15.99 3.20
N THR A 32 3.62 -14.70 2.87
CA THR A 32 3.67 -14.23 1.47
C THR A 32 4.90 -14.74 0.73
N TYR A 33 6.08 -14.67 1.35
CA TYR A 33 7.32 -15.17 0.73
C TYR A 33 7.23 -16.65 0.38
N THR A 34 6.81 -17.46 1.34
CA THR A 34 6.66 -18.92 1.15
C THR A 34 5.59 -19.24 0.11
N SER A 35 4.50 -18.46 0.09
CA SER A 35 3.42 -18.63 -0.89
C SER A 35 3.87 -18.32 -2.32
N LEU A 36 4.71 -17.28 -2.52
CA LEU A 36 5.35 -17.00 -3.80
C LEU A 36 6.32 -18.13 -4.19
N GLN A 37 7.18 -18.54 -3.27
CA GLN A 37 8.17 -19.59 -3.50
C GLN A 37 7.52 -20.92 -3.89
N GLN A 38 6.39 -21.26 -3.27
CA GLN A 38 5.63 -22.48 -3.56
C GLN A 38 4.65 -22.33 -4.70
N HIS A 39 4.59 -21.17 -5.33
CA HIS A 39 3.65 -20.86 -6.40
C HIS A 39 2.18 -21.09 -6.02
N THR A 40 1.80 -20.90 -4.74
CA THR A 40 0.41 -20.86 -4.32
C THR A 40 -0.26 -19.54 -4.67
N ILE A 41 0.54 -18.48 -4.78
CA ILE A 41 0.20 -17.19 -5.37
C ILE A 41 1.21 -16.86 -6.48
N ASP A 42 0.78 -16.07 -7.46
CA ASP A 42 1.60 -15.67 -8.61
C ASP A 42 2.13 -14.23 -8.47
N ALA A 43 1.42 -13.41 -7.68
CA ALA A 43 1.73 -12.01 -7.49
C ALA A 43 1.34 -11.50 -6.10
N VAL A 44 1.94 -10.37 -5.70
CA VAL A 44 1.62 -9.64 -4.47
C VAL A 44 1.15 -8.24 -4.83
N SER A 45 0.08 -7.78 -4.21
CA SER A 45 -0.43 -6.44 -4.37
C SER A 45 -0.41 -5.63 -3.08
N GLY A 46 -0.60 -4.32 -3.22
CA GLY A 46 -0.75 -3.41 -2.09
C GLY A 46 0.49 -3.34 -1.22
N THR A 47 1.67 -3.24 -1.86
CA THR A 47 2.93 -3.11 -1.14
C THR A 47 3.82 -2.06 -1.80
N THR A 48 4.70 -1.45 -1.03
CA THR A 48 5.71 -0.50 -1.50
C THR A 48 7.00 -1.23 -1.91
N LEU A 49 7.87 -0.57 -2.67
CA LEU A 49 9.20 -1.11 -2.99
C LEU A 49 10.01 -1.38 -1.71
N THR A 50 9.87 -0.54 -0.70
CA THR A 50 10.47 -0.74 0.62
C THR A 50 10.02 -2.06 1.26
N ASN A 51 8.72 -2.35 1.20
CA ASN A 51 8.17 -3.59 1.74
C ASN A 51 8.54 -4.81 0.88
N MET A 52 8.60 -4.65 -0.45
CA MET A 52 9.07 -5.68 -1.37
C MET A 52 10.51 -6.09 -1.04
N TYR A 53 11.37 -5.10 -0.77
CA TYR A 53 12.76 -5.34 -0.39
C TYR A 53 12.86 -5.94 1.01
N GLY A 54 12.22 -5.33 2.00
CA GLY A 54 12.24 -5.80 3.40
C GLY A 54 11.67 -7.21 3.61
N GLY A 55 10.61 -7.56 2.87
CA GLY A 55 10.02 -8.90 2.85
C GLY A 55 10.74 -9.89 1.94
N LYS A 56 11.79 -9.46 1.23
CA LYS A 56 12.55 -10.23 0.24
C LYS A 56 11.70 -10.82 -0.90
N PHE A 57 10.52 -10.24 -1.16
CA PHE A 57 9.63 -10.78 -2.20
C PHE A 57 10.24 -10.64 -3.60
N TYR A 58 11.14 -9.67 -3.79
CA TYR A 58 11.88 -9.49 -5.03
C TYR A 58 12.71 -10.73 -5.43
N GLU A 59 13.11 -11.58 -4.49
CA GLU A 59 13.82 -12.83 -4.77
C GLU A 59 12.93 -13.88 -5.48
N GLN A 60 11.60 -13.72 -5.40
CA GLN A 60 10.61 -14.68 -5.90
C GLN A 60 9.85 -14.18 -7.13
N VAL A 61 10.11 -12.97 -7.60
CA VAL A 61 9.43 -12.36 -8.74
C VAL A 61 10.42 -11.89 -9.79
N LYS A 62 9.98 -11.82 -11.04
CA LYS A 62 10.78 -11.29 -12.16
C LYS A 62 10.40 -9.87 -12.53
N TYR A 63 9.19 -9.46 -12.22
CA TYR A 63 8.61 -8.19 -12.63
C TYR A 63 7.93 -7.50 -11.46
N ILE A 64 8.06 -6.19 -11.41
CA ILE A 64 7.30 -5.31 -10.53
C ILE A 64 6.61 -4.27 -11.40
N THR A 65 5.28 -4.22 -11.35
CA THR A 65 4.47 -3.27 -12.09
C THR A 65 4.10 -2.09 -11.20
N MET A 66 4.48 -0.88 -11.60
CA MET A 66 4.25 0.36 -10.85
C MET A 66 2.85 0.90 -11.14
N THR A 67 1.85 0.28 -10.53
CA THR A 67 0.44 0.66 -10.71
C THR A 67 0.02 1.86 -9.89
N ASN A 68 0.79 2.25 -8.86
CA ASN A 68 0.56 3.39 -7.97
C ASN A 68 -0.87 3.49 -7.40
N HIS A 69 -1.56 2.35 -7.26
CA HIS A 69 -2.97 2.26 -6.89
C HIS A 69 -3.24 2.38 -5.39
N HIS A 70 -2.19 2.47 -4.57
CA HIS A 70 -2.31 2.59 -3.11
C HIS A 70 -1.46 3.72 -2.57
N PHE A 71 -2.07 4.54 -1.73
CA PHE A 71 -1.37 5.35 -0.74
C PHE A 71 -1.54 4.69 0.64
N ILE A 72 -0.44 4.36 1.31
CA ILE A 72 -0.45 3.62 2.57
C ILE A 72 0.09 4.52 3.69
N PRO A 73 -0.77 5.33 4.35
CA PRO A 73 -0.35 6.11 5.50
C PRO A 73 -0.18 5.20 6.71
N SER A 74 0.86 5.46 7.51
CA SER A 74 1.01 4.83 8.83
C SER A 74 0.57 5.80 9.91
N LEU A 75 -0.22 5.30 10.85
CA LEU A 75 -0.71 6.06 11.99
C LEU A 75 -0.08 5.51 13.27
N VAL A 76 0.35 6.41 14.15
CA VAL A 76 0.72 6.06 15.52
C VAL A 76 -0.48 6.33 16.40
N VAL A 77 -0.96 5.31 17.09
CA VAL A 77 -2.12 5.40 17.96
C VAL A 77 -1.76 4.93 19.36
N MET A 78 -2.42 5.52 20.37
CA MET A 78 -2.29 5.14 21.76
C MET A 78 -3.68 4.93 22.36
N ASN A 79 -3.80 4.03 23.33
CA ASN A 79 -5.03 3.86 24.08
C ASN A 79 -5.37 5.16 24.82
N GLU A 80 -6.63 5.60 24.74
CA GLU A 80 -7.08 6.86 25.30
C GLU A 80 -6.94 6.93 26.84
N ASP A 81 -7.27 5.86 27.55
CA ASP A 81 -7.13 5.82 29.01
C ASP A 81 -5.66 5.92 29.42
N LEU A 82 -4.75 5.27 28.68
CA LEU A 82 -3.33 5.39 28.90
C LEU A 82 -2.85 6.82 28.64
N TRP A 83 -3.27 7.44 27.53
CA TRP A 83 -2.93 8.83 27.23
C TRP A 83 -3.39 9.79 28.32
N ASN A 84 -4.63 9.63 28.78
CA ASN A 84 -5.22 10.46 29.82
C ASN A 84 -4.63 10.22 31.22
N SER A 85 -3.95 9.09 31.43
CA SER A 85 -3.23 8.78 32.68
C SER A 85 -1.87 9.48 32.78
N LEU A 86 -1.33 9.97 31.67
CA LEU A 86 -0.07 10.70 31.63
C LEU A 86 -0.26 12.12 32.19
N SER A 87 0.80 12.66 32.81
CA SER A 87 0.83 14.08 33.14
C SER A 87 0.86 14.94 31.86
N SER A 88 0.43 16.21 31.94
CA SER A 88 0.50 17.11 30.79
C SER A 88 1.94 17.26 30.25
N GLU A 89 2.92 17.24 31.15
CA GLU A 89 4.33 17.28 30.78
C GLU A 89 4.76 16.05 29.98
N ASP A 90 4.36 14.85 30.42
CA ASP A 90 4.64 13.60 29.71
C ASP A 90 3.93 13.54 28.35
N GLN A 91 2.68 14.03 28.27
CA GLN A 91 1.95 14.12 27.00
C GLN A 91 2.68 15.03 26.00
N GLU A 92 3.19 16.19 26.44
CA GLU A 92 3.97 17.10 25.60
C GLU A 92 5.28 16.44 25.11
N ILE A 93 5.98 15.73 26.01
CA ILE A 93 7.22 15.02 25.66
C ILE A 93 6.94 13.95 24.59
N VAL A 94 5.92 13.13 24.80
CA VAL A 94 5.54 12.05 23.86
C VAL A 94 5.13 12.65 22.52
N GLN A 95 4.26 13.66 22.52
CA GLN A 95 3.81 14.30 21.26
C GLN A 95 4.98 14.92 20.48
N LYS A 96 5.89 15.61 21.17
CA LYS A 96 7.06 16.20 20.55
C LYS A 96 7.97 15.15 19.95
N ALA A 97 8.26 14.07 20.67
CA ALA A 97 9.09 12.97 20.17
C ALA A 97 8.51 12.33 18.91
N PHE A 98 7.17 12.10 18.87
CA PHE A 98 6.53 11.57 17.68
C PHE A 98 6.52 12.57 16.52
N ASN A 99 6.31 13.85 16.76
CA ASN A 99 6.38 14.86 15.70
C ASN A 99 7.78 14.90 15.05
N GLU A 100 8.83 14.88 15.85
CA GLU A 100 10.21 14.83 15.36
C GLU A 100 10.48 13.52 14.59
N ALA A 101 10.04 12.38 15.11
CA ALA A 101 10.20 11.09 14.46
C ALA A 101 9.46 11.02 13.10
N VAL A 102 8.27 11.61 12.99
CA VAL A 102 7.51 11.65 11.72
C VAL A 102 8.24 12.49 10.67
N VAL A 103 8.81 13.62 11.03
CA VAL A 103 9.59 14.44 10.10
C VAL A 103 10.80 13.66 9.59
N TYR A 104 11.58 13.10 10.49
CA TYR A 104 12.75 12.28 10.17
C TYR A 104 12.38 11.07 9.29
N GLN A 105 11.30 10.35 9.65
CA GLN A 105 10.83 9.18 8.89
C GLN A 105 10.48 9.56 7.45
N ARG A 106 9.82 10.70 7.22
CA ARG A 106 9.49 11.17 5.87
C ARG A 106 10.73 11.48 5.05
N GLU A 107 11.73 12.09 5.64
CA GLU A 107 13.01 12.40 4.96
C GLU A 107 13.70 11.11 4.51
N ILE A 108 13.90 10.16 5.43
CA ILE A 108 14.59 8.90 5.10
C ILE A 108 13.77 7.96 4.21
N ALA A 109 12.43 8.05 4.22
CA ALA A 109 11.58 7.16 3.44
C ALA A 109 11.81 7.31 1.92
N PHE A 110 12.02 8.54 1.43
CA PHE A 110 12.34 8.79 0.03
C PHE A 110 13.72 8.26 -0.35
N GLU A 111 14.73 8.47 0.51
CA GLU A 111 16.08 7.96 0.29
C GLU A 111 16.10 6.43 0.24
N TYR A 112 15.41 5.77 1.18
CA TYR A 112 15.31 4.32 1.20
C TYR A 112 14.51 3.77 0.02
N ALA A 113 13.46 4.45 -0.42
CA ALA A 113 12.68 4.01 -1.57
C ALA A 113 13.55 3.91 -2.83
N GLU A 114 14.39 4.92 -3.10
CA GLU A 114 15.33 4.90 -4.23
C GLU A 114 16.42 3.85 -4.04
N THR A 115 16.99 3.74 -2.84
CA THR A 115 18.01 2.73 -2.55
C THR A 115 17.49 1.32 -2.76
N TYR A 116 16.30 1.01 -2.27
CA TYR A 116 15.70 -0.31 -2.41
C TYR A 116 15.24 -0.60 -3.84
N LYS A 117 14.77 0.41 -4.57
CA LYS A 117 14.49 0.30 -6.00
C LYS A 117 15.74 -0.15 -6.76
N ASN A 118 16.88 0.52 -6.54
CA ASN A 118 18.13 0.17 -7.19
C ASN A 118 18.59 -1.25 -6.82
N ASN A 119 18.53 -1.62 -5.55
CA ASN A 119 18.91 -2.96 -5.09
C ASN A 119 18.02 -4.06 -5.71
N ILE A 120 16.72 -3.78 -5.88
CA ILE A 120 15.77 -4.69 -6.55
C ILE A 120 16.15 -4.86 -8.02
N VAL A 121 16.43 -3.76 -8.73
CA VAL A 121 16.87 -3.80 -10.14
C VAL A 121 18.19 -4.53 -10.29
N ASP A 122 19.16 -4.26 -9.42
CA ASP A 122 20.48 -4.93 -9.43
C ASP A 122 20.38 -6.44 -9.17
N SER A 123 19.31 -6.90 -8.51
CA SER A 123 19.01 -8.34 -8.35
C SER A 123 18.45 -9.00 -9.62
N GLY A 124 18.19 -8.24 -10.67
CA GLY A 124 17.68 -8.73 -11.96
C GLY A 124 16.17 -8.65 -12.11
N VAL A 125 15.46 -7.96 -11.22
CA VAL A 125 14.02 -7.71 -11.33
C VAL A 125 13.78 -6.52 -12.28
N GLU A 126 12.88 -6.69 -13.23
CA GLU A 126 12.45 -5.64 -14.15
C GLU A 126 11.30 -4.83 -13.55
N ILE A 127 11.44 -3.52 -13.51
CA ILE A 127 10.38 -2.59 -13.10
C ILE A 127 9.65 -2.08 -14.34
N ILE A 128 8.33 -2.24 -14.36
CA ILE A 128 7.47 -1.90 -15.50
C ILE A 128 6.58 -0.74 -15.07
N ASP A 129 6.69 0.37 -15.77
CA ASP A 129 5.75 1.49 -15.67
C ASP A 129 4.54 1.23 -16.56
N VAL A 130 3.35 1.58 -16.10
CA VAL A 130 2.08 1.38 -16.80
C VAL A 130 1.27 2.66 -16.83
N ASP A 131 0.34 2.73 -17.78
CA ASP A 131 -0.66 3.79 -17.79
C ASP A 131 -1.66 3.56 -16.65
N THR A 132 -1.55 4.38 -15.62
CA THR A 132 -2.40 4.30 -14.43
C THR A 132 -3.85 4.67 -14.71
N ALA A 133 -4.13 5.44 -15.77
CA ALA A 133 -5.49 5.81 -16.15
C ALA A 133 -6.30 4.60 -16.64
N GLU A 134 -5.69 3.72 -17.43
CA GLU A 134 -6.34 2.46 -17.84
C GLU A 134 -6.70 1.57 -16.64
N TRP A 135 -5.83 1.53 -15.64
CA TRP A 135 -6.08 0.78 -14.41
C TRP A 135 -7.20 1.39 -13.58
N ALA A 136 -7.23 2.71 -13.45
CA ALA A 136 -8.28 3.44 -12.74
C ALA A 136 -9.65 3.23 -13.41
N GLU A 137 -9.72 3.29 -14.75
CA GLU A 137 -10.94 3.02 -15.50
C GLU A 137 -11.44 1.58 -15.32
N ALA A 138 -10.54 0.59 -15.41
CA ALA A 138 -10.90 -0.82 -15.22
C ALA A 138 -11.43 -1.13 -13.81
N MET A 139 -11.02 -0.35 -12.81
CA MET A 139 -11.47 -0.48 -11.41
C MET A 139 -12.65 0.44 -11.06
N SER A 140 -13.14 1.27 -11.97
CA SER A 140 -14.18 2.30 -11.70
C SER A 140 -15.47 1.72 -11.12
N SER A 141 -15.88 0.53 -11.57
CA SER A 141 -17.07 -0.16 -11.05
C SER A 141 -17.00 -0.53 -9.58
N VAL A 142 -15.79 -0.56 -9.00
CA VAL A 142 -15.59 -0.84 -7.58
C VAL A 142 -15.97 0.36 -6.73
N TYR A 143 -15.78 1.59 -7.23
CA TYR A 143 -16.19 2.80 -6.51
C TYR A 143 -17.69 2.80 -6.22
N ASP A 144 -18.52 2.48 -7.23
CA ASP A 144 -19.97 2.45 -7.09
C ASP A 144 -20.42 1.44 -6.00
N LYS A 145 -19.70 0.33 -5.87
CA LYS A 145 -20.00 -0.70 -4.87
C LYS A 145 -19.73 -0.23 -3.44
N TYR A 146 -18.73 0.65 -3.26
CA TYR A 146 -18.26 1.03 -1.92
C TYR A 146 -18.66 2.43 -1.49
N VAL A 147 -19.13 3.29 -2.41
CA VAL A 147 -19.71 4.59 -2.06
C VAL A 147 -20.91 4.40 -1.12
N GLY A 148 -20.93 5.15 -0.01
CA GLY A 148 -21.93 5.02 1.04
C GLY A 148 -21.70 3.84 2.00
N THR A 149 -20.63 3.06 1.81
CA THR A 149 -20.22 2.00 2.72
C THR A 149 -18.86 2.34 3.36
N VAL A 150 -18.53 1.73 4.50
CA VAL A 150 -17.23 1.86 5.18
C VAL A 150 -16.68 3.30 5.32
N GLY A 151 -17.58 4.29 5.40
CA GLY A 151 -17.20 5.71 5.56
C GLY A 151 -16.67 6.38 4.29
N ILE A 152 -16.85 5.78 3.12
CA ILE A 152 -16.51 6.36 1.82
C ILE A 152 -17.74 7.05 1.26
N ASP A 153 -17.70 8.36 1.10
CA ASP A 153 -18.75 9.12 0.43
C ASP A 153 -18.31 9.56 -0.98
N ALA A 154 -19.29 9.93 -1.82
CA ALA A 154 -19.01 10.34 -3.19
C ALA A 154 -18.19 11.65 -3.26
N ASP A 155 -18.36 12.54 -2.28
CA ASP A 155 -17.60 13.80 -2.19
C ASP A 155 -16.12 13.53 -1.97
N MET A 156 -15.77 12.53 -1.15
CA MET A 156 -14.38 12.15 -0.91
C MET A 156 -13.68 11.71 -2.20
N ILE A 157 -14.34 10.91 -3.03
CA ILE A 157 -13.78 10.46 -4.31
C ILE A 157 -13.55 11.65 -5.23
N THR A 158 -14.55 12.54 -5.37
CA THR A 158 -14.45 13.74 -6.18
C THR A 158 -13.29 14.64 -5.72
N ARG A 159 -13.16 14.88 -4.43
CA ARG A 159 -12.07 15.70 -3.88
C ARG A 159 -10.68 15.11 -4.13
N ILE A 160 -10.54 13.78 -4.09
CA ILE A 160 -9.27 13.11 -4.43
C ILE A 160 -8.95 13.32 -5.92
N GLN A 161 -9.93 13.13 -6.81
CA GLN A 161 -9.74 13.32 -8.25
C GLN A 161 -9.42 14.78 -8.61
N GLU A 162 -10.09 15.74 -7.99
CA GLU A 162 -9.79 17.18 -8.17
C GLU A 162 -8.39 17.54 -7.67
N ALA A 163 -7.96 16.96 -6.52
CA ALA A 163 -6.63 17.19 -6.00
C ALA A 163 -5.54 16.58 -6.92
N GLU A 164 -5.79 15.41 -7.48
CA GLU A 164 -4.88 14.79 -8.47
C GLU A 164 -4.76 15.65 -9.74
N ALA A 165 -5.89 16.11 -10.27
CA ALA A 165 -5.90 16.97 -11.45
C ALA A 165 -5.18 18.32 -11.24
N ALA A 166 -5.14 18.83 -10.02
CA ALA A 166 -4.43 20.05 -9.67
C ALA A 166 -2.90 19.90 -9.56
N LEU A 167 -2.38 18.65 -9.53
CA LEU A 167 -0.95 18.35 -9.45
C LEU A 167 -0.33 18.04 -10.82
N GLN A 168 -1.14 17.91 -11.87
CA GLN A 168 -0.72 17.72 -13.25
C GLN A 168 -0.54 19.06 -13.98
#